data_5537d5abc66e7a4233f06896743d3a8d
#
_entry.id   5537d5abc66e7a4233f06896743d3a8d
#
_cell.length_a   1.000
_cell.length_b   1.000
_cell.length_c   1.000
_cell.angle_alpha   90.00
_cell.angle_beta   90.00
_cell.angle_gamma   90.00
#
_symmetry.space_group_name_H-M   'P 1'
#
loop_
_entity.id
_entity.type
_entity.pdbx_description
1 polymer ?
#
loop_
_entity_poly.entity_id
_entity_poly.type
_entity_poly.pdbx_seq_one_letter_code
_entity_poly.pdbx_strand_id
1 'polypeptide(L)'
;VLASEGFYMGPPAGVSMWPMFRNRHDVMLVTPSEGELHRYDVALYRRGEKYVLHRVVGRYERGSEKGYVICGDNCVMLEYIPSGNVLGVLCGFYRDNHYIDCETSRGYHAYSRLWVALFPVRKACKRASAAIRRVGKRVLVACGLRNSGATGKVGRI
;
A
#
# COMPACT_ATOMS: atom_id res chain seq x y z
N VAL A 1 -8.13 -19.77 -2.70
CA VAL A 1 -9.31 -18.90 -2.82
C VAL A 1 -9.28 -18.19 -4.18
N LEU A 2 -8.31 -17.30 -4.49
CA LEU A 2 -8.32 -16.57 -5.78
C LEU A 2 -8.26 -17.51 -6.99
N ALA A 3 -7.40 -18.53 -6.96
CA ALA A 3 -7.26 -19.50 -8.06
C ALA A 3 -8.40 -20.50 -8.14
N SER A 4 -9.08 -20.80 -7.04
CA SER A 4 -10.18 -21.78 -6.99
C SER A 4 -11.55 -21.17 -7.23
N GLU A 5 -11.76 -19.91 -6.81
CA GLU A 5 -13.06 -19.27 -6.87
C GLU A 5 -13.14 -18.16 -7.92
N GLY A 6 -12.02 -17.83 -8.57
CA GLY A 6 -11.95 -16.80 -9.60
C GLY A 6 -12.02 -15.37 -9.05
N PHE A 7 -12.16 -15.19 -7.76
CA PHE A 7 -12.09 -13.87 -7.10
C PHE A 7 -11.72 -14.02 -5.62
N TYR A 8 -11.28 -12.91 -5.04
CA TYR A 8 -11.09 -12.75 -3.60
C TYR A 8 -11.84 -11.52 -3.12
N MET A 9 -12.66 -11.68 -2.10
CA MET A 9 -13.34 -10.57 -1.44
C MET A 9 -13.02 -10.57 0.05
N GLY A 10 -12.58 -9.42 0.58
CA GLY A 10 -12.22 -9.32 1.99
C GLY A 10 -11.69 -7.94 2.37
N PRO A 11 -11.55 -7.68 3.68
CA PRO A 11 -11.05 -6.39 4.15
C PRO A 11 -9.54 -6.25 3.92
N PRO A 12 -9.06 -5.05 3.52
CA PRO A 12 -7.64 -4.76 3.47
C PRO A 12 -7.02 -4.78 4.88
N ALA A 13 -5.85 -5.38 5.01
CA ALA A 13 -5.08 -5.38 6.24
C ALA A 13 -3.92 -4.38 6.17
N GLY A 14 -3.81 -3.52 7.17
CA GLY A 14 -2.75 -2.53 7.26
C GLY A 14 -3.12 -1.16 6.65
N VAL A 15 -2.15 -0.26 6.62
CA VAL A 15 -2.34 1.14 6.25
C VAL A 15 -1.56 1.57 5.02
N SER A 16 -0.95 0.62 4.30
CA SER A 16 -0.08 0.94 3.15
C SER A 16 -0.85 1.56 1.98
N MET A 17 -2.14 1.27 1.86
CA MET A 17 -3.03 1.82 0.82
C MET A 17 -3.93 2.96 1.34
N TRP A 18 -3.70 3.50 2.53
CA TRP A 18 -4.38 4.72 2.98
C TRP A 18 -3.94 5.92 2.11
N PRO A 19 -4.81 6.85 1.73
CA PRO A 19 -6.22 7.01 2.08
C PRO A 19 -7.19 6.25 1.17
N MET A 20 -6.69 5.52 0.16
CA MET A 20 -7.56 4.75 -0.72
C MET A 20 -8.41 3.74 0.04
N PHE A 21 -7.80 3.01 0.98
CA PHE A 21 -8.51 2.04 1.82
C PHE A 21 -8.46 2.41 3.29
N ARG A 22 -9.58 2.21 3.96
CA ARG A 22 -9.69 2.22 5.42
C ARG A 22 -9.45 0.81 5.95
N ASN A 23 -8.40 0.66 6.74
CA ASN A 23 -7.99 -0.62 7.30
C ASN A 23 -9.16 -1.36 7.98
N ARG A 24 -9.47 -2.57 7.53
CA ARG A 24 -10.52 -3.47 8.05
C ARG A 24 -11.97 -2.91 7.98
N HIS A 25 -12.19 -1.78 7.32
CA HIS A 25 -13.53 -1.20 7.15
C HIS A 25 -14.06 -1.37 5.73
N ASP A 26 -13.22 -1.07 4.73
CA ASP A 26 -13.60 -1.27 3.34
C ASP A 26 -13.48 -2.78 3.00
N VAL A 27 -14.15 -3.22 1.94
CA VAL A 27 -14.07 -4.59 1.44
C VAL A 27 -13.61 -4.55 -0.01
N MET A 28 -12.45 -5.11 -0.29
CA MET A 28 -11.87 -5.13 -1.63
C MET A 28 -12.33 -6.38 -2.40
N LEU A 29 -12.50 -6.23 -3.70
CA LEU A 29 -12.75 -7.30 -4.66
C LEU A 29 -11.57 -7.37 -5.63
N VAL A 30 -10.90 -8.51 -5.66
CA VAL A 30 -9.73 -8.79 -6.50
C VAL A 30 -10.03 -9.98 -7.40
N THR A 31 -9.74 -9.84 -8.69
CA THR A 31 -9.83 -10.92 -9.67
C THR A 31 -8.43 -11.36 -10.13
N PRO A 32 -8.26 -12.56 -10.66
CA PRO A 32 -7.01 -12.96 -11.32
C PRO A 32 -6.61 -11.96 -12.39
N SER A 33 -5.32 -11.75 -12.58
CA SER A 33 -4.82 -10.88 -13.64
C SER A 33 -4.86 -11.63 -14.97
N GLU A 34 -5.71 -11.21 -15.89
CA GLU A 34 -5.82 -11.75 -17.24
C GLU A 34 -5.01 -10.90 -18.24
N GLY A 35 -3.70 -10.83 -18.07
CA GLY A 35 -2.86 -10.07 -18.97
C GLY A 35 -1.98 -9.03 -18.27
N GLU A 36 -1.55 -8.04 -19.04
CA GLU A 36 -0.67 -7.00 -18.52
C GLU A 36 -1.42 -5.93 -17.75
N LEU A 37 -0.94 -5.63 -16.56
CA LEU A 37 -1.48 -4.53 -15.76
C LEU A 37 -1.07 -3.16 -16.35
N HIS A 38 -1.97 -2.20 -16.21
CA HIS A 38 -1.75 -0.82 -16.62
C HIS A 38 -1.28 0.05 -15.45
N ARG A 39 -0.71 1.19 -15.79
CA ARG A 39 -0.42 2.21 -14.79
C ARG A 39 -1.71 2.65 -14.11
N TYR A 40 -1.67 2.74 -12.79
CA TYR A 40 -2.75 3.05 -11.86
C TYR A 40 -3.56 1.84 -11.37
N ASP A 41 -3.46 0.68 -11.98
CA ASP A 41 -4.04 -0.55 -11.44
C ASP A 41 -3.51 -0.82 -10.03
N VAL A 42 -4.29 -1.51 -9.23
CA VAL A 42 -3.86 -1.96 -7.91
C VAL A 42 -3.67 -3.48 -7.96
N ALA A 43 -2.43 -3.90 -7.89
CA ALA A 43 -2.03 -5.30 -8.02
C ALA A 43 -2.00 -6.00 -6.68
N LEU A 44 -2.55 -7.21 -6.62
CA LEU A 44 -2.27 -8.19 -5.59
C LEU A 44 -1.08 -9.03 -6.03
N TYR A 45 -0.01 -9.06 -5.23
CA TYR A 45 1.20 -9.81 -5.55
C TYR A 45 1.78 -10.51 -4.33
N ARG A 46 2.60 -11.53 -4.59
CA ARG A 46 3.32 -12.26 -3.55
C ARG A 46 4.67 -11.59 -3.26
N ARG A 47 4.94 -11.35 -1.97
CA ARG A 47 6.20 -10.82 -1.45
C ARG A 47 6.70 -11.73 -0.34
N GLY A 48 7.56 -12.69 -0.67
CA GLY A 48 7.92 -13.80 0.23
C GLY A 48 6.66 -14.57 0.64
N GLU A 49 6.40 -14.72 1.91
CA GLU A 49 5.22 -15.42 2.44
C GLU A 49 3.98 -14.52 2.61
N LYS A 50 4.04 -13.26 2.14
CA LYS A 50 2.95 -12.29 2.31
C LYS A 50 2.30 -11.94 0.98
N TYR A 51 1.01 -11.71 1.05
CA TYR A 51 0.24 -11.13 -0.04
C TYR A 51 0.11 -9.63 0.21
N VAL A 52 0.40 -8.83 -0.80
CA VAL A 52 0.44 -7.36 -0.71
C VAL A 52 -0.37 -6.77 -1.84
N LEU A 53 -1.14 -5.72 -1.51
CA LEU A 53 -1.94 -4.98 -2.47
C LEU A 53 -1.37 -3.56 -2.58
N HIS A 54 -0.76 -3.21 -3.73
CA HIS A 54 -0.20 -1.88 -3.98
C HIS A 54 -0.47 -1.43 -5.41
N ARG A 55 -0.30 -0.12 -5.67
CA ARG A 55 -0.59 0.51 -6.96
C ARG A 55 0.57 0.41 -7.93
N VAL A 56 0.28 0.05 -9.17
CA VAL A 56 1.22 0.09 -10.29
C VAL A 56 1.47 1.56 -10.67
N VAL A 57 2.71 2.00 -10.56
CA VAL A 57 3.14 3.35 -10.93
C VAL A 57 3.98 3.39 -12.20
N GLY A 58 4.44 2.24 -12.67
CA GLY A 58 5.20 2.07 -13.90
C GLY A 58 5.49 0.61 -14.22
N ARG A 59 6.25 0.40 -15.27
CA ARG A 59 6.76 -0.90 -15.70
C ARG A 59 8.29 -0.84 -15.77
N TYR A 60 8.94 -1.99 -15.73
CA TYR A 60 10.37 -2.10 -15.97
C TYR A 60 10.69 -3.32 -16.83
N GLU A 61 11.80 -3.22 -17.54
CA GLU A 61 12.45 -4.31 -18.26
C GLU A 61 13.94 -4.28 -17.92
N ARG A 62 14.48 -5.44 -17.52
CA ARG A 62 15.88 -5.63 -17.21
C ARG A 62 16.36 -6.94 -17.81
N GLY A 63 16.99 -6.87 -19.00
CA GLY A 63 17.30 -8.06 -19.77
C GLY A 63 16.04 -8.83 -20.16
N SER A 64 15.94 -10.08 -19.74
CA SER A 64 14.75 -10.92 -19.97
C SER A 64 13.64 -10.76 -18.93
N GLU A 65 13.92 -10.07 -17.82
CA GLU A 65 12.95 -9.87 -16.75
C GLU A 65 12.08 -8.64 -17.03
N LYS A 66 10.77 -8.85 -17.04
CA LYS A 66 9.74 -7.79 -17.15
C LYS A 66 8.87 -7.77 -15.90
N GLY A 67 8.43 -6.58 -15.51
CA GLY A 67 7.57 -6.45 -14.35
C GLY A 67 7.06 -5.04 -14.11
N TYR A 68 6.59 -4.83 -12.90
CA TYR A 68 5.91 -3.62 -12.49
C TYR A 68 6.66 -2.88 -11.40
N VAL A 69 6.67 -1.56 -11.52
CA VAL A 69 7.09 -0.65 -10.44
C VAL A 69 5.85 -0.34 -9.63
N ILE A 70 5.85 -0.73 -8.38
CA ILE A 70 4.67 -0.73 -7.51
C ILE A 70 4.94 0.10 -6.26
N CYS A 71 3.91 0.79 -5.75
CA CYS A 71 3.99 1.58 -4.52
C CYS A 71 2.64 1.60 -3.81
N GLY A 72 2.66 1.43 -2.49
CA GLY A 72 1.47 1.67 -1.68
C GLY A 72 1.11 3.16 -1.63
N ASP A 73 -0.19 3.46 -1.61
CA ASP A 73 -0.65 4.85 -1.59
C ASP A 73 -0.15 5.63 -0.37
N ASN A 74 0.06 4.97 0.76
CA ASN A 74 0.70 5.56 1.93
C ASN A 74 2.22 5.33 2.01
N CYS A 75 2.84 4.79 0.98
CA CYS A 75 4.27 4.50 0.93
C CYS A 75 5.01 5.51 0.04
N VAL A 76 6.34 5.55 0.17
CA VAL A 76 7.24 6.35 -0.68
C VAL A 76 8.41 5.54 -1.22
N MET A 77 8.45 4.24 -0.89
CA MET A 77 9.41 3.30 -1.46
C MET A 77 8.77 2.60 -2.64
N LEU A 78 9.49 2.56 -3.74
CA LEU A 78 9.12 1.83 -4.94
C LEU A 78 9.59 0.38 -4.79
N GLU A 79 8.74 -0.56 -5.19
CA GLU A 79 9.05 -1.98 -5.25
C GLU A 79 9.04 -2.42 -6.72
N TYR A 80 10.00 -3.26 -7.10
CA TYR A 80 10.11 -3.84 -8.45
C TYR A 80 9.65 -5.29 -8.36
N ILE A 81 8.52 -5.59 -8.96
CA ILE A 81 7.86 -6.89 -8.85
C ILE A 81 7.82 -7.56 -10.23
N PRO A 82 8.46 -8.73 -10.40
CA PRO A 82 8.33 -9.51 -11.63
C PRO A 82 6.86 -9.81 -11.95
N SER A 83 6.51 -9.79 -13.23
CA SER A 83 5.12 -10.03 -13.66
C SER A 83 4.56 -11.37 -13.17
N GLY A 84 5.39 -12.40 -13.09
CA GLY A 84 5.00 -13.74 -12.59
C GLY A 84 4.65 -13.78 -11.09
N ASN A 85 4.98 -12.74 -10.32
CA ASN A 85 4.60 -12.65 -8.91
C ASN A 85 3.26 -11.95 -8.68
N VAL A 86 2.65 -11.41 -9.74
CA VAL A 86 1.32 -10.81 -9.70
C VAL A 86 0.28 -11.92 -9.74
N LEU A 87 -0.66 -11.87 -8.83
CA LEU A 87 -1.71 -12.88 -8.66
C LEU A 87 -3.07 -12.36 -9.14
N GLY A 88 -3.30 -11.07 -9.06
CA GLY A 88 -4.57 -10.48 -9.41
C GLY A 88 -4.56 -8.96 -9.39
N VAL A 89 -5.69 -8.39 -9.78
CA VAL A 89 -5.94 -6.96 -9.86
C VAL A 89 -7.22 -6.59 -9.11
N LEU A 90 -7.21 -5.45 -8.45
CA LEU A 90 -8.39 -4.88 -7.83
C LEU A 90 -9.38 -4.45 -8.89
N CYS A 91 -10.55 -5.04 -8.94
CA CYS A 91 -11.63 -4.65 -9.85
C CYS A 91 -12.65 -3.71 -9.19
N GLY A 92 -12.78 -3.74 -7.86
CA GLY A 92 -13.68 -2.85 -7.14
C GLY A 92 -13.56 -2.98 -5.64
N PHE A 93 -14.29 -2.16 -4.92
CA PHE A 93 -14.37 -2.23 -3.46
C PHE A 93 -15.65 -1.61 -2.93
N TYR A 94 -16.07 -2.07 -1.75
CA TYR A 94 -17.18 -1.49 -1.00
C TYR A 94 -16.64 -0.54 0.06
N ARG A 95 -17.27 0.65 0.12
CA ARG A 95 -17.08 1.66 1.15
C ARG A 95 -18.45 2.10 1.68
N ASP A 96 -18.68 1.92 2.98
CA ASP A 96 -19.97 2.26 3.62
C ASP A 96 -21.17 1.74 2.81
N ASN A 97 -21.13 0.47 2.37
CA ASN A 97 -22.11 -0.23 1.53
C ASN A 97 -22.24 0.30 0.08
N HIS A 98 -21.44 1.28 -0.35
CA HIS A 98 -21.38 1.73 -1.72
C HIS A 98 -20.27 0.99 -2.48
N TYR A 99 -20.64 0.33 -3.57
CA TYR A 99 -19.69 -0.29 -4.48
C TYR A 99 -19.02 0.76 -5.37
N ILE A 100 -17.70 0.71 -5.44
CA ILE A 100 -16.87 1.54 -6.32
C ILE A 100 -16.18 0.60 -7.29
N ASP A 101 -16.58 0.65 -8.54
CA ASP A 101 -15.96 -0.08 -9.63
C ASP A 101 -14.69 0.64 -10.09
N CYS A 102 -13.56 -0.07 -10.15
CA CYS A 102 -12.27 0.51 -10.50
C CYS A 102 -12.12 0.80 -12.00
N GLU A 103 -12.91 0.14 -12.85
CA GLU A 103 -12.87 0.33 -14.30
C GLU A 103 -13.70 1.55 -14.74
N THR A 104 -14.90 1.70 -14.20
CA THR A 104 -15.87 2.69 -14.67
C THR A 104 -15.92 3.95 -13.84
N SER A 105 -15.46 3.93 -12.60
CA SER A 105 -15.54 5.07 -11.67
C SER A 105 -14.59 6.20 -12.05
N ARG A 106 -15.14 7.32 -12.53
CA ARG A 106 -14.41 8.56 -12.81
C ARG A 106 -13.69 9.11 -11.58
N GLY A 107 -14.30 9.00 -10.40
CA GLY A 107 -13.72 9.43 -9.12
C GLY A 107 -12.48 8.62 -8.75
N TYR A 108 -12.53 7.31 -8.93
CA TYR A 108 -11.39 6.43 -8.73
C TYR A 108 -10.24 6.74 -9.69
N HIS A 109 -10.54 6.97 -10.98
CA HIS A 109 -9.52 7.32 -11.96
C HIS A 109 -8.86 8.68 -11.67
N ALA A 110 -9.67 9.70 -11.33
CA ALA A 110 -9.17 11.02 -10.96
C ALA A 110 -8.26 10.93 -9.71
N TYR A 111 -8.71 10.22 -8.68
CA TYR A 111 -7.91 9.94 -7.48
C TYR A 111 -6.58 9.28 -7.83
N SER A 112 -6.61 8.19 -8.59
CA SER A 112 -5.43 7.39 -8.91
C SER A 112 -4.37 8.20 -9.68
N ARG A 113 -4.80 8.98 -10.66
CA ARG A 113 -3.91 9.85 -11.46
C ARG A 113 -3.31 10.96 -10.60
N LEU A 114 -4.14 11.67 -9.84
CA LEU A 114 -3.69 12.75 -8.94
C LEU A 114 -2.73 12.21 -7.89
N TRP A 115 -3.06 11.07 -7.28
CA TRP A 115 -2.27 10.47 -6.20
C TRP A 115 -0.88 10.05 -6.67
N VAL A 116 -0.77 9.48 -7.86
CA VAL A 116 0.52 9.14 -8.49
C VAL A 116 1.28 10.40 -8.91
N ALA A 117 0.61 11.42 -9.45
CA ALA A 117 1.26 12.70 -9.82
C ALA A 117 1.83 13.42 -8.58
N LEU A 118 1.16 13.33 -7.43
CA LEU A 118 1.63 13.92 -6.18
C LEU A 118 2.73 13.11 -5.47
N PHE A 119 3.19 12.00 -6.04
CA PHE A 119 4.22 11.15 -5.43
C PHE A 119 5.48 11.92 -5.00
N PRO A 120 6.10 12.80 -5.82
CA PRO A 120 7.30 13.55 -5.42
C PRO A 120 7.03 14.46 -4.22
N VAL A 121 5.89 15.13 -4.19
CA VAL A 121 5.48 16.00 -3.08
C VAL A 121 5.29 15.18 -1.80
N ARG A 122 4.56 14.08 -1.87
CA ARG A 122 4.35 13.17 -0.72
C ARG A 122 5.67 12.62 -0.18
N LYS A 123 6.59 12.28 -1.08
CA LYS A 123 7.93 11.81 -0.71
C LYS A 123 8.73 12.89 0.01
N ALA A 124 8.70 14.14 -0.48
CA ALA A 124 9.34 15.28 0.18
C ALA A 124 8.74 15.54 1.57
N CYS A 125 7.42 15.59 1.70
CA CYS A 125 6.73 15.79 2.97
C CYS A 125 7.07 14.69 4.00
N LYS A 126 7.10 13.42 3.59
CA LYS A 126 7.47 12.32 4.49
C LYS A 126 8.93 12.39 4.92
N ARG A 127 9.84 12.80 4.04
CA ARG A 127 11.26 13.03 4.38
C ARG A 127 11.40 14.17 5.39
N ALA A 128 10.75 15.31 5.16
CA ALA A 128 10.75 16.44 6.09
C ALA A 128 10.20 16.06 7.45
N SER A 129 9.05 15.38 7.52
CA SER A 129 8.45 14.90 8.75
C SER A 129 9.36 13.91 9.51
N ALA A 130 10.09 13.06 8.80
CA ALA A 130 11.05 12.15 9.41
C ALA A 130 12.27 12.89 9.96
N ALA A 131 12.75 13.93 9.26
CA ALA A 131 13.85 14.78 9.74
C ALA A 131 13.45 15.54 11.02
N ILE A 132 12.28 16.16 11.04
CA ILE A 132 11.73 16.87 12.22
C ILE A 132 11.64 15.92 13.42
N ARG A 133 11.11 14.69 13.22
CA ARG A 133 11.04 13.70 14.30
C ARG A 133 12.40 13.26 14.81
N ARG A 134 13.42 13.18 13.94
CA ARG A 134 14.80 12.86 14.35
C ARG A 134 15.40 13.98 15.20
N VAL A 135 15.22 15.24 14.80
CA VAL A 135 15.66 16.40 15.56
C VAL A 135 14.97 16.46 16.91
N GLY A 136 13.64 16.34 16.93
CA GLY A 136 12.85 16.33 18.17
C GLY A 136 13.32 15.25 19.16
N LYS A 137 13.58 14.04 18.68
CA LYS A 137 14.14 12.96 19.53
C LYS A 137 15.52 13.32 20.09
N ARG A 138 16.41 13.94 19.28
CA ARG A 138 17.74 14.37 19.75
C ARG A 138 17.65 15.45 20.82
N VAL A 139 16.76 16.42 20.63
CA VAL A 139 16.52 17.48 21.62
C VAL A 139 15.98 16.91 22.95
N LEU A 140 14.99 16.01 22.89
CA LEU A 140 14.46 15.34 24.08
C LEU A 140 15.52 14.53 24.84
N VAL A 141 16.41 13.86 24.13
CA VAL A 141 17.52 13.11 24.73
C VAL A 141 18.54 14.10 25.35
N ALA A 142 18.87 15.19 24.65
CA ALA A 142 19.81 16.19 25.13
C ALA A 142 19.28 16.97 26.37
N CYS A 143 17.96 17.19 26.44
CA CYS A 143 17.31 17.82 27.59
C CYS A 143 17.05 16.87 28.78
N GLY A 144 17.57 15.64 28.75
CA GLY A 144 17.44 14.67 29.85
C GLY A 144 16.03 14.09 30.05
N LEU A 145 15.07 14.42 29.19
CA LEU A 145 13.71 13.89 29.23
C LEU A 145 13.68 12.48 28.60
N ARG A 146 14.42 11.53 29.24
CA ARG A 146 14.25 10.10 28.93
C ARG A 146 12.91 9.66 29.44
N ASN A 147 12.05 9.21 28.54
CA ASN A 147 10.83 8.52 28.89
C ASN A 147 11.24 7.24 29.66
N SER A 148 11.12 7.27 30.99
CA SER A 148 11.24 6.10 31.86
C SER A 148 9.97 5.25 31.64
N GLY A 149 9.94 4.52 30.53
CA GLY A 149 8.94 3.48 30.32
C GLY A 149 9.12 2.41 31.38
N ALA A 150 8.26 2.43 32.36
CA ALA A 150 8.20 1.52 33.48
C ALA A 150 8.15 0.05 33.00
N THR A 151 9.23 -0.66 33.21
CA THR A 151 9.21 -2.11 33.32
C THR A 151 8.68 -2.47 34.72
N GLY A 152 7.37 -2.45 34.89
CA GLY A 152 6.71 -3.09 36.02
C GLY A 152 6.78 -4.59 35.85
N LYS A 153 7.84 -5.22 36.36
CA LYS A 153 7.82 -6.65 36.69
C LYS A 153 6.85 -6.84 37.86
N VAL A 154 5.65 -7.29 37.55
CA VAL A 154 4.79 -7.89 38.59
C VAL A 154 5.33 -9.27 38.88
N GLY A 155 5.95 -9.44 40.04
CA GLY A 155 6.35 -10.73 40.60
C GLY A 155 5.10 -11.53 40.91
N ARG A 156 5.11 -12.80 40.52
CA ARG A 156 4.19 -13.81 41.02
C ARG A 156 4.68 -14.24 42.42
N ILE A 157 3.74 -14.23 43.34
CA ILE A 157 3.70 -15.14 44.46
C ILE A 157 2.60 -16.14 44.17
#